data_b84d951289c1b691393a95c1d64130e4
#
_entry.id   b84d951289c1b691393a95c1d64130e4
#
_cell.length_a   1.000
_cell.length_b   1.000
_cell.length_c   1.000
_cell.angle_alpha   90.00
_cell.angle_beta   90.00
_cell.angle_gamma   90.00
#
_symmetry.space_group_name_H-M   'P 1'
#
loop_
_entity.id
_entity.type
_entity.pdbx_description
1 polymer ?
#
loop_
_entity_poly.entity_id
_entity_poly.type
_entity_poly.pdbx_seq_one_letter_code
_entity_poly.pdbx_strand_id
1 'polypeptide(L)'
;AYQLAQPVVGTTPILNDVNGVLTNIWQASMTVETADTLLMPLKSMAQLAITQLPNTTMNLMEWLKKNNMFTTTTGQELKIVGVRGLDTGGAAGQARAVAYRKDPEIVKMHIPMPHRFLPVWQTGPMVFDIPGVFRLAGLEIRRPGAFRYLDGI
;
A
#
# COMPACT_ATOMS: atom_id res chain seq x y z
N ALA A 1 12.46 12.56 7.19
CA ALA A 1 11.69 12.55 5.93
C ALA A 1 12.68 12.35 4.79
N TYR A 2 12.54 11.27 4.03
CA TYR A 2 13.36 11.03 2.85
C TYR A 2 12.81 11.79 1.67
N GLN A 3 13.65 12.59 1.06
CA GLN A 3 13.37 13.11 -0.26
C GLN A 3 14.06 12.19 -1.26
N LEU A 4 13.29 11.35 -1.93
CA LEU A 4 13.77 10.49 -3.02
C LEU A 4 14.38 11.30 -4.19
N ALA A 5 14.17 12.63 -4.19
CA ALA A 5 14.67 13.55 -5.22
C ALA A 5 16.12 14.01 -5.01
N GLN A 6 16.76 13.67 -3.90
CA GLN A 6 18.18 14.00 -3.73
C GLN A 6 19.05 12.92 -4.37
N PRO A 7 20.12 13.28 -5.09
CA PRO A 7 21.13 12.33 -5.53
C PRO A 7 21.75 11.74 -4.28
N VAL A 8 21.24 10.58 -3.93
CA VAL A 8 21.60 9.92 -2.70
C VAL A 8 23.03 9.44 -2.83
N VAL A 9 23.87 10.03 -2.06
CA VAL A 9 25.06 9.36 -1.57
C VAL A 9 24.54 8.22 -0.67
N GLY A 10 24.21 7.07 -1.30
CA GLY A 10 23.72 5.87 -0.64
C GLY A 10 22.22 5.60 -0.88
N THR A 11 21.91 4.58 -1.65
CA THR A 11 20.57 3.96 -1.79
C THR A 11 20.13 3.24 -0.50
N THR A 12 21.01 3.14 0.46
CA THR A 12 20.85 2.49 1.77
C THR A 12 19.71 3.05 2.63
N PRO A 13 19.43 4.37 2.69
CA PRO A 13 18.41 4.87 3.61
C PRO A 13 17.01 4.33 3.32
N ILE A 14 16.54 4.41 2.08
CA ILE A 14 15.18 3.93 1.75
C ILE A 14 15.03 2.42 1.96
N LEU A 15 16.09 1.66 1.69
CA LEU A 15 16.10 0.22 1.93
C LEU A 15 16.03 -0.09 3.43
N ASN A 16 16.76 0.65 4.23
CA ASN A 16 16.72 0.53 5.69
C ASN A 16 15.36 0.89 6.26
N ASP A 17 14.72 1.94 5.73
CA ASP A 17 13.40 2.36 6.19
C ASP A 17 12.32 1.34 5.84
N VAL A 18 12.29 0.84 4.62
CA VAL A 18 11.33 -0.19 4.22
C VAL A 18 11.56 -1.47 5.03
N ASN A 19 12.80 -1.94 5.14
CA ASN A 19 13.10 -3.09 5.98
C ASN A 19 12.80 -2.84 7.46
N GLY A 20 13.05 -1.62 7.94
CA GLY A 20 12.72 -1.21 9.30
C GLY A 20 11.22 -1.28 9.58
N VAL A 21 10.38 -0.83 8.64
CA VAL A 21 8.93 -0.94 8.76
C VAL A 21 8.47 -2.39 8.78
N LEU A 22 9.01 -3.25 7.89
CA LEU A 22 8.70 -4.67 7.86
C LEU A 22 9.13 -5.38 9.16
N THR A 23 10.33 -5.07 9.64
CA THR A 23 10.85 -5.60 10.90
C THR A 23 10.03 -5.14 12.10
N ASN A 24 9.60 -3.89 12.12
CA ASN A 24 8.74 -3.34 13.18
C ASN A 24 7.38 -4.03 13.25
N ILE A 25 6.79 -4.40 12.10
CA ILE A 25 5.54 -5.18 12.08
C ILE A 25 5.77 -6.54 12.73
N TRP A 26 6.84 -7.21 12.35
CA TRP A 26 7.20 -8.53 12.87
C TRP A 26 7.48 -8.50 14.38
N GLN A 27 8.25 -7.51 14.85
CA GLN A 27 8.54 -7.33 16.27
C GLN A 27 7.29 -6.94 17.08
N ALA A 28 6.47 -6.00 16.58
CA ALA A 28 5.27 -5.55 17.28
C ALA A 28 4.20 -6.63 17.38
N SER A 29 4.20 -7.62 16.48
CA SER A 29 3.29 -8.76 16.50
C SER A 29 3.87 -9.97 17.28
N MET A 30 4.99 -9.81 17.97
CA MET A 30 5.71 -10.91 18.63
C MET A 30 6.02 -12.06 17.64
N THR A 31 6.55 -11.69 16.47
CA THR A 31 6.96 -12.62 15.40
C THR A 31 5.84 -13.42 14.72
N VAL A 32 4.57 -13.05 14.96
CA VAL A 32 3.42 -13.75 14.38
C VAL A 32 3.05 -13.21 12.99
N GLU A 33 3.09 -11.88 12.81
CA GLU A 33 2.63 -11.25 11.58
C GLU A 33 3.79 -10.71 10.76
N THR A 34 3.75 -10.96 9.45
CA THR A 34 4.69 -10.40 8.48
C THR A 34 3.92 -9.66 7.40
N ALA A 35 4.35 -8.46 7.04
CA ALA A 35 3.72 -7.73 5.96
C ALA A 35 4.16 -8.31 4.61
N ASP A 36 3.18 -8.59 3.76
CA ASP A 36 3.36 -9.10 2.39
C ASP A 36 3.14 -8.04 1.32
N THR A 37 2.49 -6.95 1.69
CA THR A 37 2.08 -5.89 0.75
C THR A 37 2.55 -4.53 1.24
N LEU A 38 3.21 -3.78 0.35
CA LEU A 38 3.62 -2.40 0.54
C LEU A 38 2.88 -1.51 -0.48
N LEU A 39 2.04 -0.61 0.03
CA LEU A 39 1.40 0.42 -0.78
C LEU A 39 2.26 1.67 -0.77
N MET A 40 2.53 2.23 -1.93
CA MET A 40 3.36 3.41 -2.09
C MET A 40 2.67 4.49 -2.95
N PRO A 41 3.02 5.77 -2.78
CA PRO A 41 2.65 6.83 -3.72
C PRO A 41 3.17 6.51 -5.12
N LEU A 42 2.39 6.86 -6.14
CA LEU A 42 2.79 6.61 -7.54
C LEU A 42 4.08 7.32 -7.91
N LYS A 43 4.29 8.53 -7.39
CA LYS A 43 5.52 9.31 -7.62
C LYS A 43 6.75 8.61 -7.06
N SER A 44 6.68 8.14 -5.82
CA SER A 44 7.78 7.42 -5.17
C SER A 44 8.06 6.07 -5.84
N MET A 45 7.00 5.37 -6.26
CA MET A 45 7.12 4.13 -7.02
C MET A 45 7.83 4.33 -8.37
N ALA A 46 7.50 5.40 -9.10
CA ALA A 46 8.17 5.72 -10.36
C ALA A 46 9.66 6.02 -10.14
N GLN A 47 10.02 6.75 -9.09
CA GLN A 47 11.41 7.03 -8.75
C GLN A 47 12.19 5.75 -8.40
N LEU A 48 11.59 4.84 -7.63
CA LEU A 48 12.21 3.54 -7.32
C LEU A 48 12.47 2.69 -8.57
N ALA A 49 11.57 2.76 -9.56
CA ALA A 49 11.71 2.02 -10.81
C ALA A 49 12.84 2.55 -11.71
N ILE A 50 13.12 3.86 -11.64
CA ILE A 50 14.15 4.51 -12.45
C ILE A 50 15.53 4.45 -11.77
N THR A 51 15.56 4.50 -10.43
CA THR A 51 16.81 4.54 -9.67
C THR A 51 17.51 3.19 -9.72
N GLN A 52 18.77 3.20 -10.18
CA GLN A 52 19.63 2.03 -10.20
C GLN A 52 20.48 1.95 -8.93
N LEU A 53 20.76 0.76 -8.47
CA LEU A 53 21.73 0.55 -7.41
C LEU A 53 23.14 0.81 -7.92
N PRO A 54 24.01 1.47 -7.14
CA PRO A 54 25.41 1.66 -7.49
C PRO A 54 26.09 0.31 -7.74
N ASN A 55 26.90 0.27 -8.81
CA ASN A 55 27.67 -0.93 -9.21
C ASN A 55 26.83 -2.17 -9.59
N THR A 56 25.55 -2.01 -9.90
CA THR A 56 24.68 -3.11 -10.38
C THR A 56 23.81 -2.63 -11.55
N THR A 57 23.31 -3.59 -12.33
CA THR A 57 22.32 -3.32 -13.39
C THR A 57 20.88 -3.43 -12.88
N MET A 58 20.68 -3.73 -11.60
CA MET A 58 19.36 -3.89 -11.01
C MET A 58 18.75 -2.56 -10.59
N ASN A 59 17.45 -2.41 -10.82
CA ASN A 59 16.69 -1.29 -10.29
C ASN A 59 16.41 -1.48 -8.79
N LEU A 60 16.30 -0.36 -8.08
CA LEU A 60 16.04 -0.35 -6.65
C LEU A 60 14.74 -1.08 -6.29
N MET A 61 13.71 -0.97 -7.13
CA MET A 61 12.44 -1.68 -6.95
C MET A 61 12.60 -3.19 -7.06
N GLU A 62 13.34 -3.69 -8.04
CA GLU A 62 13.57 -5.11 -8.22
C GLU A 62 14.37 -5.70 -7.06
N TRP A 63 15.41 -4.97 -6.64
CA TRP A 63 16.20 -5.36 -5.49
C TRP A 63 15.35 -5.41 -4.21
N LEU A 64 14.49 -4.40 -3.99
CA LEU A 64 13.63 -4.31 -2.82
C LEU A 64 12.61 -5.45 -2.76
N LYS A 65 12.07 -5.89 -3.89
CA LYS A 65 11.14 -7.03 -3.94
C LYS A 65 11.81 -8.35 -3.53
N LYS A 66 13.08 -8.53 -3.88
CA LYS A 66 13.82 -9.79 -3.66
C LYS A 66 14.59 -9.81 -2.35
N ASN A 67 15.10 -8.67 -1.90
CA ASN A 67 16.02 -8.57 -0.76
C ASN A 67 15.39 -7.79 0.40
N ASN A 68 14.38 -8.35 1.02
CA ASN A 68 13.73 -7.80 2.19
C ASN A 68 13.47 -8.90 3.23
N MET A 69 13.08 -8.50 4.44
CA MET A 69 12.83 -9.43 5.53
C MET A 69 11.72 -10.44 5.20
N PHE A 70 10.64 -10.00 4.56
CA PHE A 70 9.53 -10.88 4.18
C PHE A 70 9.98 -11.98 3.22
N THR A 71 10.72 -11.60 2.15
CA THR A 71 11.26 -12.57 1.18
C THR A 71 12.23 -13.54 1.81
N THR A 72 13.10 -13.06 2.70
CA THR A 72 14.07 -13.91 3.41
C THR A 72 13.37 -14.92 4.32
N THR A 73 12.25 -14.55 4.95
CA THR A 73 11.53 -15.40 5.89
C THR A 73 10.57 -16.37 5.20
N THR A 74 9.90 -15.93 4.14
CA THR A 74 8.83 -16.72 3.50
C THR A 74 9.22 -17.31 2.15
N GLY A 75 10.30 -16.83 1.53
CA GLY A 75 10.69 -17.18 0.16
C GLY A 75 9.81 -16.57 -0.93
N GLN A 76 8.83 -15.72 -0.57
CA GLN A 76 7.94 -15.04 -1.51
C GLN A 76 8.37 -13.60 -1.73
N GLU A 77 8.13 -13.07 -2.93
CA GLU A 77 8.44 -11.68 -3.24
C GLU A 77 7.46 -10.71 -2.56
N LEU A 78 7.98 -9.59 -2.05
CA LEU A 78 7.18 -8.50 -1.49
C LEU A 78 6.33 -7.86 -2.59
N LYS A 79 5.03 -7.75 -2.37
CA LYS A 79 4.12 -7.10 -3.30
C LYS A 79 4.14 -5.59 -3.10
N ILE A 80 4.69 -4.85 -4.06
CA ILE A 80 4.70 -3.39 -4.07
C ILE A 80 3.63 -2.88 -5.03
N VAL A 81 2.71 -2.04 -4.55
CA VAL A 81 1.57 -1.52 -5.32
C VAL A 81 1.53 0.00 -5.22
N GLY A 82 1.48 0.68 -6.36
CA GLY A 82 1.24 2.12 -6.43
C GLY A 82 -0.23 2.45 -6.24
N VAL A 83 -0.54 3.37 -5.33
CA VAL A 83 -1.91 3.78 -5.01
C VAL A 83 -2.05 5.30 -5.10
N ARG A 84 -3.12 5.75 -5.75
CA ARG A 84 -3.47 7.17 -5.81
C ARG A 84 -3.91 7.69 -4.44
N GLY A 85 -3.63 8.95 -4.16
CA GLY A 85 -4.03 9.61 -2.91
C GLY A 85 -3.08 9.40 -1.73
N LEU A 86 -2.06 8.55 -1.87
CA LEU A 86 -1.02 8.41 -0.86
C LEU A 86 0.04 9.52 -0.93
N ASP A 87 0.05 10.32 -2.00
CA ASP A 87 0.96 11.46 -2.15
C ASP A 87 0.75 12.55 -1.09
N THR A 88 -0.48 12.64 -0.55
CA THR A 88 -0.88 13.61 0.48
C THR A 88 -1.55 12.94 1.68
N GLY A 89 -1.51 11.61 1.77
CA GLY A 89 -2.20 10.83 2.80
C GLY A 89 -1.50 10.80 4.16
N GLY A 90 -0.30 11.35 4.27
CA GLY A 90 0.48 11.38 5.50
C GLY A 90 0.12 12.54 6.44
N ALA A 91 0.71 12.54 7.62
CA ALA A 91 0.59 13.64 8.55
C ALA A 91 1.12 14.93 7.90
N ALA A 92 0.39 16.04 8.07
CA ALA A 92 0.72 17.33 7.45
C ALA A 92 0.79 17.32 5.90
N GLY A 93 0.03 16.41 5.23
CA GLY A 93 -0.02 16.35 3.77
C GLY A 93 1.23 15.76 3.11
N GLN A 94 2.05 15.06 3.86
CA GLN A 94 3.22 14.36 3.31
C GLN A 94 2.82 13.07 2.59
N ALA A 95 3.72 12.58 1.75
CA ALA A 95 3.56 11.28 1.12
C ALA A 95 3.63 10.15 2.16
N ARG A 96 2.77 9.15 2.01
CA ARG A 96 2.67 8.02 2.94
C ARG A 96 2.80 6.70 2.22
N ALA A 97 3.60 5.81 2.75
CA ALA A 97 3.58 4.39 2.40
C ALA A 97 2.91 3.59 3.51
N VAL A 98 2.30 2.48 3.15
CA VAL A 98 1.59 1.59 4.07
C VAL A 98 2.06 0.17 3.86
N ALA A 99 2.65 -0.43 4.89
CA ALA A 99 2.97 -1.85 4.90
C ALA A 99 1.93 -2.62 5.71
N TYR A 100 1.41 -3.70 5.16
CA TYR A 100 0.43 -4.53 5.85
C TYR A 100 0.42 -5.96 5.30
N ARG A 101 -0.13 -6.87 6.06
CA ARG A 101 -0.44 -8.22 5.58
C ARG A 101 -1.83 -8.24 4.97
N LYS A 102 -1.90 -8.65 3.70
CA LYS A 102 -3.16 -8.77 2.96
C LYS A 102 -3.83 -10.10 3.24
N ASP A 103 -4.50 -10.19 4.38
CA ASP A 103 -5.23 -11.37 4.82
C ASP A 103 -6.66 -10.96 5.21
N PRO A 104 -7.71 -11.73 4.81
CA PRO A 104 -9.09 -11.47 5.20
C PRO A 104 -9.32 -11.46 6.72
N GLU A 105 -8.47 -12.11 7.49
CA GLU A 105 -8.52 -12.08 8.96
C GLU A 105 -7.97 -10.78 9.56
N ILE A 106 -7.15 -10.05 8.80
CA ILE A 106 -6.52 -8.81 9.25
C ILE A 106 -7.27 -7.59 8.74
N VAL A 107 -7.64 -7.62 7.44
CA VAL A 107 -8.32 -6.50 6.77
C VAL A 107 -9.58 -7.01 6.12
N LYS A 108 -10.72 -6.45 6.51
CA LYS A 108 -12.01 -6.81 5.94
C LYS A 108 -12.76 -5.56 5.49
N MET A 109 -13.19 -5.56 4.25
CA MET A 109 -14.08 -4.52 3.73
C MET A 109 -15.53 -4.96 3.90
N HIS A 110 -16.32 -4.14 4.56
CA HIS A 110 -17.74 -4.40 4.75
C HIS A 110 -18.57 -3.70 3.68
N ILE A 111 -19.33 -4.51 2.92
CA ILE A 111 -20.28 -4.05 1.91
C ILE A 111 -21.66 -4.53 2.32
N PRO A 112 -22.40 -3.78 3.18
CA PRO A 112 -23.72 -4.20 3.66
C PRO A 112 -24.73 -4.36 2.55
N MET A 113 -24.62 -3.56 1.49
CA MET A 113 -25.50 -3.66 0.34
C MET A 113 -24.67 -3.49 -0.94
N PRO A 114 -24.49 -4.57 -1.71
CA PRO A 114 -23.84 -4.48 -3.01
C PRO A 114 -24.66 -3.60 -3.96
N HIS A 115 -24.00 -3.06 -4.96
CA HIS A 115 -24.65 -2.24 -5.98
C HIS A 115 -25.78 -3.06 -6.65
N ARG A 116 -26.97 -2.49 -6.67
CA ARG A 116 -28.11 -3.04 -7.39
C ARG A 116 -28.92 -1.93 -8.06
N PHE A 117 -29.49 -2.21 -9.18
CA PHE A 117 -30.46 -1.34 -9.83
C PHE A 117 -31.85 -1.63 -9.26
N LEU A 118 -32.60 -0.57 -9.00
CA LEU A 118 -34.03 -0.64 -8.69
C LEU A 118 -34.84 -0.73 -9.99
N PRO A 119 -36.14 -1.05 -9.92
CA PRO A 119 -37.01 -1.07 -11.07
C PRO A 119 -36.97 0.25 -11.84
N VAL A 120 -37.09 0.14 -13.15
CA VAL A 120 -37.15 1.30 -14.05
C VAL A 120 -38.38 2.12 -13.73
N TRP A 121 -38.20 3.43 -13.59
CA TRP A 121 -39.27 4.39 -13.37
C TRP A 121 -39.38 5.31 -14.58
N GLN A 122 -40.60 5.43 -15.13
CA GLN A 122 -40.87 6.34 -16.25
C GLN A 122 -41.19 7.73 -15.69
N THR A 123 -40.35 8.73 -15.98
CA THR A 123 -40.49 10.11 -15.50
C THR A 123 -41.13 11.04 -16.54
N GLY A 124 -41.21 10.59 -17.80
CA GLY A 124 -41.79 11.39 -18.91
C GLY A 124 -41.95 10.57 -20.18
N PRO A 125 -42.51 11.16 -21.26
CA PRO A 125 -42.63 10.47 -22.54
C PRO A 125 -41.22 10.11 -23.06
N MET A 126 -40.89 8.84 -23.10
CA MET A 126 -39.58 8.28 -23.51
C MET A 126 -38.38 8.56 -22.56
N VAL A 127 -38.64 9.03 -21.35
CA VAL A 127 -37.61 9.25 -20.33
C VAL A 127 -37.77 8.24 -19.20
N PHE A 128 -36.73 7.46 -18.94
CA PHE A 128 -36.70 6.42 -17.91
C PHE A 128 -35.56 6.69 -16.92
N ASP A 129 -35.86 6.67 -15.64
CA ASP A 129 -34.86 6.72 -14.57
C ASP A 129 -34.58 5.30 -14.06
N ILE A 130 -33.30 4.94 -13.96
CA ILE A 130 -32.83 3.67 -13.44
C ILE A 130 -32.00 3.95 -12.19
N PRO A 131 -32.61 4.05 -10.99
CA PRO A 131 -31.86 4.36 -9.78
C PRO A 131 -30.99 3.17 -9.36
N GLY A 132 -29.71 3.44 -9.16
CA GLY A 132 -28.76 2.50 -8.58
C GLY A 132 -28.52 2.81 -7.11
N VAL A 133 -28.58 1.79 -6.25
CA VAL A 133 -28.31 1.93 -4.83
C VAL A 133 -27.18 1.00 -4.40
N PHE A 134 -26.30 1.51 -3.54
CA PHE A 134 -25.24 0.72 -2.89
C PHE A 134 -24.93 1.31 -1.50
N ARG A 135 -24.37 0.50 -0.63
CA ARG A 135 -23.93 0.94 0.68
C ARG A 135 -22.59 0.30 1.02
N LEU A 136 -21.60 1.17 1.34
CA LEU A 136 -20.30 0.78 1.85
C LEU A 136 -20.24 1.15 3.33
N ALA A 137 -19.78 0.24 4.19
CA ALA A 137 -19.62 0.50 5.61
C ALA A 137 -18.20 0.92 5.97
N GLY A 138 -17.19 0.49 5.19
CA GLY A 138 -15.80 0.84 5.42
C GLY A 138 -14.89 -0.37 5.62
N LEU A 139 -13.68 -0.07 6.05
CA LEU A 139 -12.60 -1.04 6.26
C LEU A 139 -12.46 -1.33 7.76
N GLU A 140 -12.56 -2.59 8.12
CA GLU A 140 -12.26 -3.10 9.46
C GLU A 140 -10.83 -3.61 9.51
N ILE A 141 -10.04 -3.09 10.45
CA ILE A 141 -8.70 -3.59 10.76
C ILE A 141 -8.78 -4.37 12.07
N ARG A 142 -8.70 -5.68 12.00
CA ARG A 142 -8.83 -6.56 13.16
C ARG A 142 -7.55 -6.64 13.98
N ARG A 143 -6.39 -6.59 13.29
CA ARG A 143 -5.07 -6.67 13.93
C ARG A 143 -4.23 -5.44 13.57
N PRO A 144 -4.28 -4.36 14.35
CA PRO A 144 -3.54 -3.13 14.07
C PRO A 144 -2.02 -3.32 14.12
N GLY A 145 -1.53 -4.33 14.83
CA GLY A 145 -0.11 -4.70 14.86
C GLY A 145 0.46 -5.13 13.49
N ALA A 146 -0.39 -5.63 12.57
CA ALA A 146 -0.01 -6.02 11.23
C ALA A 146 0.06 -4.86 10.22
N PHE A 147 -0.13 -3.61 10.69
CA PHE A 147 -0.08 -2.38 9.92
C PHE A 147 0.99 -1.44 10.41
N ARG A 148 1.70 -0.80 9.49
CA ARG A 148 2.60 0.34 9.77
C ARG A 148 2.53 1.34 8.64
N TYR A 149 2.67 2.60 9.05
CA TYR A 149 2.78 3.74 8.15
C TYR A 149 4.21 4.25 8.12
N LEU A 150 4.62 4.72 6.97
CA LEU A 150 5.87 5.41 6.73
C LEU A 150 5.54 6.75 6.07
N ASP A 151 5.71 7.84 6.79
CA ASP A 151 5.42 9.19 6.31
C ASP A 151 6.69 9.89 5.83
N GLY A 152 6.57 10.72 4.80
CA GLY A 152 7.68 11.48 4.25
C GLY A 152 8.57 10.71 3.26
N ILE A 153 8.01 9.70 2.61
CA ILE A 153 8.70 8.86 1.62
C ILE A 153 8.68 9.48 0.22
#